data_a1652a2225ea3fc0116fccec2b776b7d
#
_entry.id   a1652a2225ea3fc0116fccec2b776b7d
#
_cell.length_a   1.000
_cell.length_b   1.000
_cell.length_c   1.000
_cell.angle_alpha   90.00
_cell.angle_beta   90.00
_cell.angle_gamma   90.00
#
_symmetry.space_group_name_H-M   'P 1'
#
loop_
_entity.id
_entity.type
_entity.pdbx_description
1 polymer ?
#
loop_
_entity_poly.entity_id
_entity_poly.type
_entity_poly.pdbx_seq_one_letter_code
_entity_poly.pdbx_strand_id
1 'polypeptide(L)'
;GVLRSYWQALGNEWQDSAISGGGGQSAMTVLKSRALSGTPPEAAHLKGSELQEWAALGFLRNLDQAAQQGEWDKVLPEFVQYSVQSQGHYVAVPVGIHRVNWLWVNPKVFQRYQLTPPDSWPELLVVAKKLKAAGITPLAIGDDQWQLSILFEAIVLGEGGSDFYRHAFIQLDQSALQSDTMSHLLDLFHQMRDYIADDYGGTKWNQATHMLIEGSAAMQLMGDWVKGELTAANVIPGKDILCLPAPGTHGKFSYNLDSIAMFNVKDHQKQQAQQQLANMIMTSDFQHAFNRVKGSIPVLQNQTLTDFDPCAQNSAQQLQLAIKEQQLVPSMAEGMANSSYVRQAIGDVLVSYFNNPDGDAKQAARQLA
;
A
#
# COMPACT_ATOMS: atom_id res chain seq x y z
N GLY A 1 -14.30 13.73 6.52
CA GLY A 1 -14.14 12.27 6.45
C GLY A 1 -14.42 11.60 7.78
N VAL A 2 -14.41 10.25 7.83
CA VAL A 2 -14.81 9.43 9.00
C VAL A 2 -14.09 9.84 10.29
N LEU A 3 -12.77 9.99 10.27
CA LEU A 3 -11.98 10.41 11.44
C LEU A 3 -12.48 11.71 12.04
N ARG A 4 -12.68 12.72 11.21
CA ARG A 4 -13.23 14.02 11.64
C ARG A 4 -14.62 13.88 12.24
N SER A 5 -15.51 13.12 11.61
CA SER A 5 -16.88 12.95 12.09
C SER A 5 -16.94 12.29 13.47
N TYR A 6 -16.17 11.23 13.68
CA TYR A 6 -16.08 10.54 14.98
C TYR A 6 -15.48 11.45 16.06
N TRP A 7 -14.44 12.21 15.70
CA TRP A 7 -13.78 13.12 16.61
C TRP A 7 -14.69 14.27 17.05
N GLN A 8 -15.42 14.86 16.11
CA GLN A 8 -16.39 15.93 16.39
C GLN A 8 -17.60 15.44 17.19
N ALA A 9 -18.03 14.18 16.98
CA ALA A 9 -19.10 13.56 17.77
C ALA A 9 -18.74 13.41 19.26
N LEU A 10 -17.47 13.41 19.62
CA LEU A 10 -16.99 13.44 21.01
C LEU A 10 -16.95 14.87 21.60
N GLY A 11 -17.42 15.88 20.88
CA GLY A 11 -17.40 17.27 21.31
C GLY A 11 -16.09 18.01 21.09
N ASN A 12 -15.19 17.46 20.28
CA ASN A 12 -13.89 18.03 20.01
C ASN A 12 -13.84 18.83 18.70
N GLU A 13 -12.89 19.76 18.62
CA GLU A 13 -12.63 20.53 17.40
C GLU A 13 -11.62 19.81 16.51
N TRP A 14 -11.82 19.92 15.21
CA TRP A 14 -10.92 19.38 14.18
C TRP A 14 -10.41 20.50 13.28
N GLN A 15 -9.09 20.70 13.29
CA GLN A 15 -8.42 21.58 12.33
C GLN A 15 -7.65 20.73 11.32
N ASP A 16 -8.03 20.85 10.07
CA ASP A 16 -7.41 20.11 8.97
C ASP A 16 -6.18 20.85 8.44
N SER A 17 -5.12 20.09 8.19
CA SER A 17 -3.90 20.59 7.55
C SER A 17 -3.57 19.74 6.32
N ALA A 18 -4.59 19.41 5.54
CA ALA A 18 -4.43 18.60 4.34
C ALA A 18 -3.53 19.31 3.32
N ILE A 19 -2.59 18.54 2.77
CA ILE A 19 -1.68 18.97 1.71
C ILE A 19 -2.10 18.29 0.40
N SER A 20 -2.17 19.04 -0.68
CA SER A 20 -2.50 18.50 -2.00
C SER A 20 -1.51 17.40 -2.40
N GLY A 21 -2.02 16.27 -2.88
CA GLY A 21 -1.23 15.09 -3.22
C GLY A 21 -1.16 14.02 -2.12
N GLY A 22 -1.89 14.19 -1.02
CA GLY A 22 -1.95 13.21 0.08
C GLY A 22 -0.70 13.16 0.93
N GLY A 23 -0.34 11.96 1.42
CA GLY A 23 0.81 11.71 2.30
C GLY A 23 2.19 11.69 1.62
N GLY A 24 2.32 12.27 0.43
CA GLY A 24 3.55 12.26 -0.35
C GLY A 24 4.63 13.22 0.15
N GLN A 25 5.68 13.37 -0.65
CA GLN A 25 6.88 14.15 -0.31
C GLN A 25 6.59 15.61 0.08
N SER A 26 5.61 16.25 -0.57
CA SER A 26 5.20 17.62 -0.23
C SER A 26 4.65 17.73 1.19
N ALA A 27 3.81 16.77 1.60
CA ALA A 27 3.28 16.70 2.95
C ALA A 27 4.37 16.48 3.99
N MET A 28 5.34 15.60 3.70
CA MET A 28 6.48 15.35 4.57
C MET A 28 7.38 16.60 4.71
N THR A 29 7.58 17.35 3.65
CA THR A 29 8.35 18.61 3.69
C THR A 29 7.67 19.64 4.60
N VAL A 30 6.36 19.82 4.47
CA VAL A 30 5.61 20.74 5.34
C VAL A 30 5.64 20.27 6.80
N LEU A 31 5.49 18.97 7.04
CA LEU A 31 5.55 18.38 8.38
C LEU A 31 6.90 18.61 9.04
N LYS A 32 8.01 18.38 8.30
CA LYS A 32 9.37 18.64 8.78
C LYS A 32 9.58 20.11 9.14
N SER A 33 9.13 21.02 8.29
CA SER A 33 9.23 22.47 8.55
C SER A 33 8.50 22.84 9.84
N ARG A 34 7.29 22.38 10.04
CA ARG A 34 6.49 22.60 11.26
C ARG A 34 7.16 22.04 12.50
N ALA A 35 7.64 20.80 12.43
CA ALA A 35 8.29 20.15 13.55
C ALA A 35 9.57 20.89 13.98
N LEU A 36 10.41 21.28 13.02
CA LEU A 36 11.64 22.02 13.28
C LEU A 36 11.41 23.43 13.81
N SER A 37 10.31 24.07 13.42
CA SER A 37 9.90 25.40 13.98
C SER A 37 9.21 25.33 15.35
N GLY A 38 9.05 24.12 15.92
CA GLY A 38 8.43 23.93 17.22
C GLY A 38 6.89 24.00 17.20
N THR A 39 6.27 23.91 16.03
CA THR A 39 4.81 23.95 15.85
C THR A 39 4.29 22.70 15.12
N PRO A 40 4.64 21.47 15.56
CA PRO A 40 4.12 20.26 14.92
C PRO A 40 2.60 20.20 15.09
N PRO A 41 1.90 19.46 14.22
CA PRO A 41 0.49 19.13 14.48
C PRO A 41 0.40 18.20 15.70
N GLU A 42 -0.78 18.10 16.30
CA GLU A 42 -1.01 17.13 17.38
C GLU A 42 -0.93 15.69 16.89
N ALA A 43 -1.38 15.45 15.65
CA ALA A 43 -1.36 14.13 15.02
C ALA A 43 -1.05 14.24 13.52
N ALA A 44 -0.44 13.20 12.96
CA ALA A 44 -0.20 13.10 11.53
C ALA A 44 -0.25 11.64 11.07
N HIS A 45 -0.67 11.44 9.82
CA HIS A 45 -0.56 10.15 9.15
C HIS A 45 0.91 9.86 8.83
N LEU A 46 1.47 8.86 9.49
CA LEU A 46 2.82 8.36 9.26
C LEU A 46 2.78 6.83 9.21
N LYS A 47 3.65 6.23 8.41
CA LYS A 47 3.70 4.77 8.25
C LYS A 47 5.10 4.26 7.96
N GLY A 48 5.30 2.98 8.22
CA GLY A 48 6.51 2.26 7.83
C GLY A 48 7.80 2.92 8.28
N SER A 49 8.74 3.03 7.37
CA SER A 49 10.07 3.61 7.64
C SER A 49 10.01 5.09 8.02
N GLU A 50 9.07 5.86 7.45
CA GLU A 50 8.90 7.26 7.83
C GLU A 50 8.52 7.41 9.31
N LEU A 51 7.62 6.54 9.80
CA LEU A 51 7.27 6.50 11.22
C LEU A 51 8.50 6.24 12.10
N GLN A 52 9.34 5.27 11.72
CA GLN A 52 10.57 4.94 12.44
C GLN A 52 11.59 6.09 12.43
N GLU A 53 11.74 6.75 11.30
CA GLU A 53 12.64 7.91 11.16
C GLU A 53 12.19 9.08 12.07
N TRP A 54 10.90 9.38 12.11
CA TRP A 54 10.35 10.40 13.01
C TRP A 54 10.48 10.02 14.48
N ALA A 55 10.27 8.75 14.83
CA ALA A 55 10.45 8.25 16.18
C ALA A 55 11.91 8.39 16.63
N ALA A 56 12.87 8.04 15.77
CA ALA A 56 14.30 8.15 16.04
C ALA A 56 14.74 9.60 16.29
N LEU A 57 14.09 10.58 15.67
CA LEU A 57 14.34 12.00 15.91
C LEU A 57 13.73 12.53 17.24
N GLY A 58 12.95 11.72 17.95
CA GLY A 58 12.37 12.10 19.24
C GLY A 58 11.14 12.99 19.18
N PHE A 59 10.52 13.17 18.00
CA PHE A 59 9.34 14.02 17.84
C PHE A 59 8.03 13.34 18.26
N LEU A 60 8.00 12.03 18.36
CA LEU A 60 6.76 11.28 18.57
C LEU A 60 6.51 10.99 20.04
N ARG A 61 5.25 11.12 20.45
CA ARG A 61 4.78 10.80 21.78
C ARG A 61 4.72 9.29 22.00
N ASN A 62 5.18 8.85 23.16
CA ASN A 62 4.99 7.49 23.64
C ASN A 62 3.50 7.23 23.95
N LEU A 63 2.92 6.20 23.37
CA LEU A 63 1.51 5.82 23.51
C LEU A 63 1.31 4.57 24.36
N ASP A 64 2.31 4.14 25.15
CA ASP A 64 2.22 2.91 25.93
C ASP A 64 1.08 2.93 26.94
N GLN A 65 0.73 4.08 27.50
CA GLN A 65 -0.42 4.20 28.41
C GLN A 65 -1.73 3.87 27.71
N ALA A 66 -1.95 4.40 26.50
CA ALA A 66 -3.11 4.07 25.68
C ALA A 66 -3.12 2.58 25.30
N ALA A 67 -1.96 2.07 24.94
CA ALA A 67 -1.78 0.66 24.55
C ALA A 67 -2.08 -0.30 25.70
N GLN A 68 -1.65 0.01 26.92
CA GLN A 68 -1.96 -0.77 28.10
C GLN A 68 -3.47 -0.75 28.43
N GLN A 69 -4.08 0.42 28.42
CA GLN A 69 -5.50 0.59 28.68
C GLN A 69 -6.37 -0.12 27.63
N GLY A 70 -5.97 -0.09 26.38
CA GLY A 70 -6.64 -0.73 25.27
C GLY A 70 -6.20 -2.17 24.99
N GLU A 71 -5.29 -2.71 25.80
CA GLU A 71 -4.75 -4.07 25.66
C GLU A 71 -4.25 -4.36 24.23
N TRP A 72 -3.53 -3.43 23.62
CA TRP A 72 -3.10 -3.52 22.22
C TRP A 72 -2.31 -4.78 21.89
N ASP A 73 -1.50 -5.26 22.83
CA ASP A 73 -0.73 -6.50 22.66
C ASP A 73 -1.62 -7.76 22.52
N LYS A 74 -2.89 -7.67 22.96
CA LYS A 74 -3.86 -8.76 22.84
C LYS A 74 -4.76 -8.62 21.62
N VAL A 75 -5.08 -7.39 21.24
CA VAL A 75 -6.09 -7.13 20.18
C VAL A 75 -5.50 -6.90 18.81
N LEU A 76 -4.19 -6.68 18.70
CA LEU A 76 -3.48 -6.45 17.45
C LEU A 76 -2.65 -7.68 17.04
N PRO A 77 -2.60 -8.02 15.74
CA PRO A 77 -1.63 -8.97 15.22
C PRO A 77 -0.20 -8.53 15.50
N GLU A 78 0.71 -9.48 15.71
CA GLU A 78 2.11 -9.21 16.05
C GLU A 78 2.80 -8.28 15.05
N PHE A 79 2.61 -8.50 13.74
CA PHE A 79 3.22 -7.64 12.72
C PHE A 79 2.72 -6.19 12.78
N VAL A 80 1.46 -5.98 13.19
CA VAL A 80 0.90 -4.63 13.41
C VAL A 80 1.56 -3.98 14.61
N GLN A 81 1.71 -4.72 15.73
CA GLN A 81 2.38 -4.22 16.94
C GLN A 81 3.79 -3.72 16.59
N TYR A 82 4.60 -4.53 15.90
CA TYR A 82 5.96 -4.16 15.51
C TYR A 82 6.00 -2.95 14.57
N SER A 83 5.04 -2.83 13.67
CA SER A 83 4.99 -1.73 12.69
C SER A 83 4.74 -0.37 13.33
N VAL A 84 4.08 -0.30 14.49
CA VAL A 84 3.76 0.94 15.20
C VAL A 84 4.54 1.14 16.49
N GLN A 85 5.57 0.33 16.70
CA GLN A 85 6.53 0.45 17.82
C GLN A 85 7.88 0.96 17.32
N SER A 86 8.57 1.69 18.20
CA SER A 86 9.98 2.04 18.09
C SER A 86 10.66 1.77 19.42
N GLN A 87 11.77 1.02 19.41
CA GLN A 87 12.49 0.62 20.62
C GLN A 87 11.59 -0.01 21.69
N GLY A 88 10.62 -0.82 21.30
CA GLY A 88 9.68 -1.50 22.19
C GLY A 88 8.53 -0.64 22.73
N HIS A 89 8.40 0.60 22.28
CA HIS A 89 7.34 1.52 22.69
C HIS A 89 6.39 1.84 21.54
N TYR A 90 5.09 1.91 21.82
CA TYR A 90 4.11 2.35 20.84
C TYR A 90 4.25 3.84 20.56
N VAL A 91 4.38 4.20 19.28
CA VAL A 91 4.58 5.59 18.81
C VAL A 91 3.52 6.04 17.80
N ALA A 92 2.62 5.15 17.41
CA ALA A 92 1.49 5.45 16.54
C ALA A 92 0.31 4.54 16.84
N VAL A 93 -0.88 4.98 16.42
CA VAL A 93 -2.12 4.20 16.47
C VAL A 93 -2.36 3.58 15.10
N PRO A 94 -2.43 2.24 14.97
CA PRO A 94 -2.71 1.62 13.69
C PRO A 94 -4.19 1.85 13.30
N VAL A 95 -4.44 2.11 12.01
CA VAL A 95 -5.77 2.50 11.53
C VAL A 95 -6.37 1.45 10.60
N GLY A 96 -5.56 0.85 9.73
CA GLY A 96 -6.05 -0.11 8.75
C GLY A 96 -4.93 -0.83 8.03
N ILE A 97 -5.22 -2.04 7.57
CA ILE A 97 -4.33 -2.88 6.80
C ILE A 97 -4.79 -2.89 5.36
N HIS A 98 -3.92 -2.44 4.45
CA HIS A 98 -4.12 -2.51 3.02
C HIS A 98 -3.46 -3.77 2.44
N ARG A 99 -4.15 -4.44 1.54
CA ARG A 99 -3.53 -5.43 0.66
C ARG A 99 -3.06 -4.74 -0.61
N VAL A 100 -1.77 -4.88 -0.94
CA VAL A 100 -1.15 -4.19 -2.09
C VAL A 100 -1.17 -5.07 -3.33
N ASN A 101 -1.01 -6.39 -3.20
CA ASN A 101 -0.89 -7.34 -4.31
C ASN A 101 -2.24 -7.76 -4.92
N TRP A 102 -3.05 -6.79 -5.32
CA TRP A 102 -4.27 -7.01 -6.08
C TRP A 102 -4.10 -6.75 -7.57
N LEU A 103 -4.68 -7.64 -8.39
CA LEU A 103 -4.98 -7.40 -9.80
C LEU A 103 -6.47 -7.09 -9.93
N TRP A 104 -6.77 -5.88 -10.33
CA TRP A 104 -8.13 -5.43 -10.64
C TRP A 104 -8.43 -5.69 -12.09
N VAL A 105 -9.58 -6.31 -12.39
CA VAL A 105 -9.91 -6.81 -13.72
C VAL A 105 -11.31 -6.35 -14.11
N ASN A 106 -11.46 -5.80 -15.33
CA ASN A 106 -12.77 -5.52 -15.89
C ASN A 106 -13.33 -6.77 -16.58
N PRO A 107 -14.32 -7.47 -15.96
CA PRO A 107 -14.82 -8.74 -16.47
C PRO A 107 -15.52 -8.60 -17.84
N LYS A 108 -16.11 -7.44 -18.15
CA LYS A 108 -16.78 -7.19 -19.44
C LYS A 108 -15.79 -7.19 -20.59
N VAL A 109 -14.58 -6.63 -20.38
CA VAL A 109 -13.50 -6.64 -21.39
C VAL A 109 -13.04 -8.09 -21.60
N PHE A 110 -12.82 -8.85 -20.55
CA PHE A 110 -12.40 -10.26 -20.65
C PHE A 110 -13.45 -11.13 -21.36
N GLN A 111 -14.72 -10.96 -21.01
CA GLN A 111 -15.83 -11.66 -21.68
C GLN A 111 -15.91 -11.32 -23.16
N ARG A 112 -15.79 -10.03 -23.50
CA ARG A 112 -15.88 -9.56 -24.89
C ARG A 112 -14.83 -10.20 -25.81
N TYR A 113 -13.62 -10.42 -25.29
CA TYR A 113 -12.52 -11.00 -26.04
C TYR A 113 -12.29 -12.48 -25.71
N GLN A 114 -13.20 -13.12 -24.98
CA GLN A 114 -13.15 -14.54 -24.60
C GLN A 114 -11.82 -14.91 -23.90
N LEU A 115 -11.37 -14.07 -22.99
CA LEU A 115 -10.14 -14.23 -22.24
C LEU A 115 -10.45 -14.61 -20.78
N THR A 116 -9.53 -15.35 -20.17
CA THR A 116 -9.54 -15.68 -18.74
C THR A 116 -8.53 -14.77 -18.03
N PRO A 117 -8.86 -14.20 -16.87
CA PRO A 117 -7.91 -13.46 -16.06
C PRO A 117 -6.65 -14.29 -15.76
N PRO A 118 -5.44 -13.71 -15.82
CA PRO A 118 -4.20 -14.46 -15.66
C PRO A 118 -3.89 -14.78 -14.20
N ASP A 119 -3.41 -16.01 -13.93
CA ASP A 119 -2.92 -16.46 -12.63
C ASP A 119 -1.39 -16.37 -12.49
N SER A 120 -0.69 -16.23 -13.59
CA SER A 120 0.76 -16.12 -13.64
C SER A 120 1.20 -14.97 -14.54
N TRP A 121 2.44 -14.50 -14.38
CA TRP A 121 3.01 -13.45 -15.23
C TRP A 121 3.15 -13.89 -16.70
N PRO A 122 3.59 -15.13 -17.02
CA PRO A 122 3.56 -15.62 -18.40
C PRO A 122 2.15 -15.59 -19.03
N GLU A 123 1.12 -15.98 -18.26
CA GLU A 123 -0.27 -15.89 -18.72
C GLU A 123 -0.71 -14.44 -18.94
N LEU A 124 -0.30 -13.52 -18.05
CA LEU A 124 -0.59 -12.09 -18.20
C LEU A 124 -0.01 -11.56 -19.52
N LEU A 125 1.22 -11.93 -19.89
CA LEU A 125 1.82 -11.52 -21.16
C LEU A 125 1.03 -12.03 -22.37
N VAL A 126 0.54 -13.27 -22.32
CA VAL A 126 -0.30 -13.83 -23.39
C VAL A 126 -1.60 -13.07 -23.52
N VAL A 127 -2.28 -12.80 -22.44
CA VAL A 127 -3.53 -12.03 -22.38
C VAL A 127 -3.27 -10.60 -22.85
N ALA A 128 -2.22 -9.96 -22.36
CA ALA A 128 -1.87 -8.59 -22.72
C ALA A 128 -1.60 -8.41 -24.23
N LYS A 129 -0.90 -9.37 -24.82
CA LYS A 129 -0.64 -9.37 -26.26
C LYS A 129 -1.94 -9.42 -27.09
N LYS A 130 -2.90 -10.25 -26.69
CA LYS A 130 -4.20 -10.37 -27.34
C LYS A 130 -5.03 -9.08 -27.19
N LEU A 131 -5.05 -8.49 -26.00
CA LEU A 131 -5.76 -7.24 -25.72
C LEU A 131 -5.19 -6.07 -26.53
N LYS A 132 -3.86 -5.95 -26.54
CA LYS A 132 -3.17 -4.90 -27.35
C LYS A 132 -3.50 -5.03 -28.83
N ALA A 133 -3.49 -6.24 -29.38
CA ALA A 133 -3.87 -6.51 -30.78
C ALA A 133 -5.33 -6.12 -31.05
N ALA A 134 -6.21 -6.16 -30.06
CA ALA A 134 -7.60 -5.73 -30.15
C ALA A 134 -7.80 -4.23 -29.89
N GLY A 135 -6.74 -3.47 -29.68
CA GLY A 135 -6.81 -2.02 -29.42
C GLY A 135 -7.19 -1.64 -27.98
N ILE A 136 -7.10 -2.59 -27.03
CA ILE A 136 -7.37 -2.35 -25.61
C ILE A 136 -6.04 -2.23 -24.88
N THR A 137 -5.88 -1.20 -24.04
CA THR A 137 -4.73 -1.09 -23.14
C THR A 137 -4.77 -2.26 -22.14
N PRO A 138 -3.79 -3.16 -22.14
CA PRO A 138 -3.84 -4.33 -21.24
C PRO A 138 -3.78 -3.96 -19.77
N LEU A 139 -2.86 -3.07 -19.39
CA LEU A 139 -2.61 -2.70 -18.00
C LEU A 139 -2.63 -1.17 -17.84
N ALA A 140 -3.56 -0.66 -17.06
CA ALA A 140 -3.60 0.75 -16.66
C ALA A 140 -2.61 0.99 -15.53
N ILE A 141 -1.75 1.98 -15.70
CA ILE A 141 -0.76 2.39 -14.69
C ILE A 141 -0.47 3.88 -14.86
N GLY A 142 -0.13 4.55 -13.78
CA GLY A 142 0.39 5.91 -13.81
C GLY A 142 1.93 5.94 -13.76
N ASP A 143 2.49 7.12 -13.97
CA ASP A 143 3.92 7.34 -14.10
C ASP A 143 4.64 7.66 -12.77
N ASP A 144 3.91 7.82 -11.69
CA ASP A 144 4.52 8.03 -10.38
C ASP A 144 5.42 6.82 -10.02
N GLN A 145 6.60 7.09 -9.48
CA GLN A 145 7.59 6.08 -9.13
C GLN A 145 7.03 4.93 -8.27
N TRP A 146 6.16 5.26 -7.30
CA TRP A 146 5.57 4.25 -6.42
C TRP A 146 4.65 3.27 -7.15
N GLN A 147 3.98 3.70 -8.23
CA GLN A 147 3.13 2.81 -9.03
C GLN A 147 3.97 1.79 -9.80
N LEU A 148 5.08 2.21 -10.40
CA LEU A 148 6.03 1.30 -11.05
C LEU A 148 6.67 0.36 -10.03
N SER A 149 6.95 0.85 -8.83
CA SER A 149 7.48 0.03 -7.73
C SER A 149 6.47 -1.03 -7.28
N ILE A 150 5.17 -0.73 -7.23
CA ILE A 150 4.11 -1.71 -6.95
C ILE A 150 4.08 -2.81 -8.02
N LEU A 151 4.17 -2.43 -9.30
CA LEU A 151 4.24 -3.41 -10.39
C LEU A 151 5.45 -4.34 -10.22
N PHE A 152 6.61 -3.77 -9.96
CA PHE A 152 7.83 -4.56 -9.81
C PHE A 152 7.80 -5.48 -8.57
N GLU A 153 7.37 -4.98 -7.41
CA GLU A 153 7.29 -5.82 -6.21
C GLU A 153 6.30 -6.98 -6.37
N ALA A 154 5.22 -6.79 -7.12
CA ALA A 154 4.27 -7.85 -7.42
C ALA A 154 4.89 -8.93 -8.32
N ILE A 155 5.72 -8.55 -9.28
CA ILE A 155 6.49 -9.47 -10.12
C ILE A 155 7.47 -10.26 -9.24
N VAL A 156 8.22 -9.57 -8.39
CA VAL A 156 9.19 -10.21 -7.47
C VAL A 156 8.50 -11.20 -6.54
N LEU A 157 7.37 -10.82 -5.95
CA LEU A 157 6.61 -11.70 -5.07
C LEU A 157 6.01 -12.90 -5.82
N GLY A 158 5.46 -12.67 -7.01
CA GLY A 158 4.79 -13.71 -7.80
C GLY A 158 5.74 -14.73 -8.40
N GLU A 159 6.82 -14.29 -9.02
CA GLU A 159 7.79 -15.14 -9.72
C GLU A 159 8.99 -15.53 -8.85
N GLY A 160 9.42 -14.62 -7.96
CA GLY A 160 10.56 -14.87 -7.07
C GLY A 160 10.18 -15.57 -5.77
N GLY A 161 8.95 -15.39 -5.29
CA GLY A 161 8.46 -15.93 -4.03
C GLY A 161 8.78 -15.03 -2.82
N SER A 162 8.14 -15.37 -1.69
CA SER A 162 8.23 -14.56 -0.47
C SER A 162 9.64 -14.51 0.12
N ASP A 163 10.37 -15.62 0.08
CA ASP A 163 11.74 -15.65 0.62
C ASP A 163 12.70 -14.81 -0.22
N PHE A 164 12.64 -14.92 -1.54
CA PHE A 164 13.41 -14.04 -2.43
C PHE A 164 13.06 -12.56 -2.24
N TYR A 165 11.78 -12.25 -2.09
CA TYR A 165 11.31 -10.90 -1.79
C TYR A 165 11.94 -10.35 -0.50
N ARG A 166 12.00 -11.15 0.57
CA ARG A 166 12.62 -10.77 1.85
C ARG A 166 14.12 -10.53 1.71
N HIS A 167 14.82 -11.42 1.02
CA HIS A 167 16.26 -11.27 0.75
C HIS A 167 16.54 -9.98 -0.02
N ALA A 168 15.75 -9.69 -1.07
CA ALA A 168 15.96 -8.53 -1.92
C ALA A 168 15.58 -7.21 -1.24
N PHE A 169 14.38 -7.11 -0.65
CA PHE A 169 13.82 -5.81 -0.24
C PHE A 169 13.91 -5.51 1.25
N ILE A 170 14.03 -6.53 2.10
CA ILE A 170 14.18 -6.34 3.54
C ILE A 170 15.64 -6.45 3.94
N GLN A 171 16.30 -7.52 3.53
CA GLN A 171 17.70 -7.79 3.91
C GLN A 171 18.71 -7.05 3.02
N LEU A 172 18.30 -6.60 1.83
CA LEU A 172 19.15 -5.99 0.81
C LEU A 172 20.38 -6.87 0.49
N ASP A 173 20.12 -8.18 0.39
CA ASP A 173 21.15 -9.16 0.10
C ASP A 173 21.70 -8.94 -1.32
N GLN A 174 22.96 -8.55 -1.41
CA GLN A 174 23.61 -8.27 -2.68
C GLN A 174 23.61 -9.48 -3.62
N SER A 175 23.72 -10.69 -3.07
CA SER A 175 23.66 -11.91 -3.89
C SER A 175 22.28 -12.11 -4.52
N ALA A 176 21.22 -11.76 -3.82
CA ALA A 176 19.85 -11.77 -4.38
C ALA A 176 19.65 -10.65 -5.40
N LEU A 177 20.07 -9.44 -5.08
CA LEU A 177 19.91 -8.26 -5.94
C LEU A 177 20.68 -8.36 -7.27
N GLN A 178 21.84 -9.04 -7.28
CA GLN A 178 22.68 -9.25 -8.48
C GLN A 178 22.44 -10.61 -9.15
N SER A 179 21.49 -11.40 -8.68
CA SER A 179 21.24 -12.75 -9.18
C SER A 179 20.68 -12.77 -10.60
N ASP A 180 20.83 -13.89 -11.28
CA ASP A 180 20.15 -14.15 -12.56
C ASP A 180 18.62 -14.14 -12.38
N THR A 181 18.12 -14.55 -11.22
CA THR A 181 16.70 -14.43 -10.86
C THR A 181 16.26 -12.97 -10.90
N MET A 182 16.98 -12.06 -10.25
CA MET A 182 16.65 -10.63 -10.26
C MET A 182 16.69 -10.06 -11.69
N SER A 183 17.68 -10.45 -12.50
CA SER A 183 17.76 -10.00 -13.89
C SER A 183 16.56 -10.50 -14.71
N HIS A 184 16.11 -11.73 -14.48
CA HIS A 184 14.90 -12.26 -15.12
C HIS A 184 13.64 -11.48 -14.71
N LEU A 185 13.49 -11.16 -13.42
CA LEU A 185 12.37 -10.39 -12.91
C LEU A 185 12.35 -8.95 -13.45
N LEU A 186 13.52 -8.34 -13.58
CA LEU A 186 13.67 -7.02 -14.19
C LEU A 186 13.34 -7.05 -15.69
N ASP A 187 13.74 -8.10 -16.41
CA ASP A 187 13.39 -8.27 -17.81
C ASP A 187 11.87 -8.37 -17.99
N LEU A 188 11.22 -9.17 -17.16
CA LEU A 188 9.76 -9.28 -17.14
C LEU A 188 9.07 -7.93 -16.85
N PHE A 189 9.60 -7.19 -15.89
CA PHE A 189 9.11 -5.83 -15.56
C PHE A 189 9.27 -4.88 -16.75
N HIS A 190 10.40 -4.90 -17.44
CA HIS A 190 10.64 -4.07 -18.61
C HIS A 190 9.69 -4.41 -19.77
N GLN A 191 9.39 -5.69 -19.98
CA GLN A 191 8.41 -6.13 -20.99
C GLN A 191 7.02 -5.54 -20.77
N MET A 192 6.64 -5.22 -19.52
CA MET A 192 5.35 -4.61 -19.22
C MET A 192 5.19 -3.23 -19.89
N ARG A 193 6.28 -2.55 -20.21
CA ARG A 193 6.24 -1.25 -20.90
C ARG A 193 5.47 -1.30 -22.23
N ASP A 194 5.51 -2.44 -22.91
CA ASP A 194 4.82 -2.65 -24.19
C ASP A 194 3.30 -2.82 -24.04
N TYR A 195 2.81 -3.01 -22.82
CA TYR A 195 1.41 -3.33 -22.49
C TYR A 195 0.69 -2.30 -21.64
N ILE A 196 1.30 -1.14 -21.46
CA ILE A 196 0.68 0.05 -20.87
C ILE A 196 0.44 1.09 -21.98
N ALA A 197 -0.27 2.17 -21.66
CA ALA A 197 -0.50 3.25 -22.63
C ALA A 197 0.83 3.90 -23.04
N ASP A 198 0.98 4.22 -24.33
CA ASP A 198 2.19 4.88 -24.83
C ASP A 198 2.41 6.26 -24.19
N ASP A 199 1.31 6.97 -23.91
CA ASP A 199 1.24 8.29 -23.31
C ASP A 199 0.93 8.25 -21.79
N TYR A 200 1.37 7.21 -21.10
CA TYR A 200 1.07 7.06 -19.65
C TYR A 200 1.70 8.15 -18.78
N GLY A 201 2.66 8.88 -19.31
CA GLY A 201 3.30 10.00 -18.63
C GLY A 201 2.29 11.06 -18.18
N GLY A 202 2.39 11.49 -16.90
CA GLY A 202 1.43 12.39 -16.27
C GLY A 202 0.14 11.74 -15.78
N THR A 203 -0.08 10.46 -16.05
CA THR A 203 -1.25 9.71 -15.56
C THR A 203 -1.12 9.43 -14.07
N LYS A 204 -2.17 9.78 -13.33
CA LYS A 204 -2.27 9.46 -11.88
C LYS A 204 -2.98 8.14 -11.68
N TRP A 205 -2.75 7.49 -10.53
CA TRP A 205 -3.31 6.17 -10.24
C TRP A 205 -4.85 6.12 -10.34
N ASN A 206 -5.53 7.19 -9.91
CA ASN A 206 -6.99 7.29 -10.01
C ASN A 206 -7.45 7.44 -11.45
N GLN A 207 -6.71 8.12 -12.32
CA GLN A 207 -6.98 8.18 -13.75
C GLN A 207 -6.83 6.79 -14.41
N ALA A 208 -5.80 6.03 -14.00
CA ALA A 208 -5.65 4.64 -14.41
C ALA A 208 -6.85 3.78 -13.98
N THR A 209 -7.39 4.01 -12.78
CA THR A 209 -8.61 3.33 -12.32
C THR A 209 -9.82 3.70 -13.18
N HIS A 210 -9.96 4.95 -13.61
CA HIS A 210 -11.04 5.35 -14.51
C HIS A 210 -10.93 4.64 -15.87
N MET A 211 -9.74 4.47 -16.43
CA MET A 211 -9.54 3.67 -17.66
C MET A 211 -10.02 2.23 -17.48
N LEU A 212 -9.77 1.63 -16.31
CA LEU A 212 -10.26 0.30 -15.98
C LEU A 212 -11.79 0.26 -15.90
N ILE A 213 -12.41 1.21 -15.22
CA ILE A 213 -13.87 1.31 -15.06
C ILE A 213 -14.56 1.46 -16.42
N GLU A 214 -14.03 2.31 -17.28
CA GLU A 214 -14.58 2.57 -18.62
C GLU A 214 -14.34 1.43 -19.61
N GLY A 215 -13.38 0.54 -19.31
CA GLY A 215 -13.02 -0.58 -20.17
C GLY A 215 -12.07 -0.21 -21.32
N SER A 216 -11.47 0.98 -21.32
CA SER A 216 -10.36 1.33 -22.22
C SER A 216 -9.05 0.62 -21.79
N ALA A 217 -8.95 0.22 -20.54
CA ALA A 217 -7.96 -0.71 -20.02
C ALA A 217 -8.63 -1.94 -19.40
N ALA A 218 -7.95 -3.09 -19.50
CA ALA A 218 -8.49 -4.37 -19.05
C ALA A 218 -8.17 -4.70 -17.60
N MET A 219 -7.00 -4.27 -17.11
CA MET A 219 -6.45 -4.63 -15.80
C MET A 219 -5.76 -3.40 -15.17
N GLN A 220 -5.67 -3.44 -13.83
CA GLN A 220 -4.83 -2.53 -13.05
C GLN A 220 -4.20 -3.29 -11.89
N LEU A 221 -2.90 -3.18 -11.72
CA LEU A 221 -2.20 -3.70 -10.55
C LEU A 221 -2.05 -2.56 -9.53
N MET A 222 -2.80 -2.63 -8.44
CA MET A 222 -2.89 -1.55 -7.46
C MET A 222 -3.48 -2.10 -6.14
N GLY A 223 -3.16 -1.44 -5.04
CA GLY A 223 -3.71 -1.79 -3.74
C GLY A 223 -5.21 -1.57 -3.62
N ASP A 224 -5.76 -2.01 -2.50
CA ASP A 224 -7.20 -2.00 -2.24
C ASP A 224 -7.83 -0.60 -2.09
N TRP A 225 -7.02 0.47 -2.01
CA TRP A 225 -7.51 1.86 -2.06
C TRP A 225 -8.21 2.22 -3.38
N VAL A 226 -8.04 1.44 -4.44
CA VAL A 226 -8.84 1.51 -5.67
C VAL A 226 -10.33 1.49 -5.38
N LYS A 227 -10.78 0.81 -4.35
CA LYS A 227 -12.19 0.73 -3.94
C LYS A 227 -12.83 2.10 -3.69
N GLY A 228 -12.04 3.08 -3.25
CA GLY A 228 -12.52 4.46 -3.08
C GLY A 228 -13.01 5.06 -4.41
N GLU A 229 -12.26 4.86 -5.48
CA GLU A 229 -12.63 5.30 -6.83
C GLU A 229 -13.81 4.50 -7.40
N LEU A 230 -13.82 3.17 -7.16
CA LEU A 230 -14.94 2.32 -7.58
C LEU A 230 -16.24 2.76 -6.90
N THR A 231 -16.21 2.98 -5.61
CA THR A 231 -17.39 3.43 -4.84
C THR A 231 -17.88 4.81 -5.31
N ALA A 232 -16.95 5.75 -5.56
CA ALA A 232 -17.29 7.07 -6.08
C ALA A 232 -17.95 7.01 -7.47
N ALA A 233 -17.63 6.00 -8.26
CA ALA A 233 -18.22 5.75 -9.57
C ALA A 233 -19.46 4.82 -9.53
N ASN A 234 -19.97 4.46 -8.34
CA ASN A 234 -21.04 3.48 -8.14
C ASN A 234 -20.74 2.09 -8.75
N VAL A 235 -19.49 1.70 -8.72
CA VAL A 235 -18.98 0.41 -9.19
C VAL A 235 -18.76 -0.51 -8.00
N ILE A 236 -19.25 -1.73 -8.05
CA ILE A 236 -19.20 -2.67 -6.93
C ILE A 236 -17.92 -3.51 -7.00
N PRO A 237 -16.99 -3.36 -6.01
CA PRO A 237 -15.79 -4.19 -5.95
C PRO A 237 -16.14 -5.68 -5.80
N GLY A 238 -15.46 -6.51 -6.58
CA GLY A 238 -15.67 -7.96 -6.59
C GLY A 238 -16.82 -8.42 -7.46
N LYS A 239 -17.59 -7.49 -8.05
CA LYS A 239 -18.71 -7.79 -8.95
C LYS A 239 -18.52 -7.11 -10.32
N ASP A 240 -18.54 -5.79 -10.34
CA ASP A 240 -18.41 -5.01 -11.59
C ASP A 240 -16.95 -4.89 -12.02
N ILE A 241 -16.05 -4.79 -11.08
CA ILE A 241 -14.60 -4.90 -11.24
C ILE A 241 -14.12 -5.98 -10.27
N LEU A 242 -13.45 -7.00 -10.79
CA LEU A 242 -12.98 -8.12 -10.00
C LEU A 242 -11.68 -7.78 -9.26
N CYS A 243 -11.53 -8.31 -8.06
CA CYS A 243 -10.30 -8.28 -7.27
C CYS A 243 -9.69 -9.69 -7.25
N LEU A 244 -8.53 -9.84 -7.85
CA LEU A 244 -7.80 -11.10 -7.92
C LEU A 244 -6.42 -10.93 -7.30
N PRO A 245 -5.79 -11.99 -6.75
CA PRO A 245 -4.39 -11.90 -6.38
C PRO A 245 -3.56 -11.47 -7.59
N ALA A 246 -2.56 -10.63 -7.39
CA ALA A 246 -1.57 -10.36 -8.42
C ALA A 246 -1.00 -11.70 -8.93
N PRO A 247 -0.62 -11.81 -10.23
CA PRO A 247 -0.18 -13.08 -10.80
C PRO A 247 0.93 -13.75 -9.99
N GLY A 248 0.80 -15.04 -9.72
CA GLY A 248 1.74 -15.83 -8.93
C GLY A 248 1.71 -15.59 -7.42
N THR A 249 0.81 -14.74 -6.92
CA THR A 249 0.75 -14.39 -5.49
C THR A 249 -0.39 -15.06 -4.71
N HIS A 250 -0.94 -16.15 -5.21
CA HIS A 250 -1.89 -16.97 -4.45
C HIS A 250 -1.30 -17.37 -3.09
N GLY A 251 -2.07 -17.13 -2.02
CA GLY A 251 -1.64 -17.41 -0.65
C GLY A 251 -0.57 -16.47 -0.10
N LYS A 252 -0.12 -15.49 -0.87
CA LYS A 252 0.83 -14.46 -0.46
C LYS A 252 0.12 -13.14 -0.26
N PHE A 253 0.62 -12.33 0.66
CA PHE A 253 0.01 -11.04 1.01
C PHE A 253 1.10 -10.00 1.23
N SER A 254 1.12 -8.95 0.41
CA SER A 254 1.94 -7.77 0.67
C SER A 254 1.08 -6.69 1.31
N TYR A 255 1.55 -6.16 2.44
CA TYR A 255 0.76 -5.21 3.23
C TYR A 255 1.35 -3.80 3.23
N ASN A 256 0.44 -2.83 3.34
CA ASN A 256 0.66 -1.48 3.79
C ASN A 256 -0.18 -1.25 5.04
N LEU A 257 0.41 -0.70 6.08
CA LEU A 257 -0.27 -0.39 7.33
C LEU A 257 -0.32 1.13 7.53
N ASP A 258 -1.52 1.67 7.52
CA ASP A 258 -1.74 3.07 7.85
C ASP A 258 -1.77 3.27 9.36
N SER A 259 -1.16 4.34 9.83
CA SER A 259 -1.15 4.72 11.25
C SER A 259 -1.21 6.23 11.45
N ILE A 260 -1.64 6.62 12.65
CA ILE A 260 -1.66 8.02 13.10
C ILE A 260 -0.65 8.16 14.23
N ALA A 261 0.39 8.91 13.99
CA ALA A 261 1.38 9.25 15.00
C ALA A 261 0.96 10.52 15.76
N MET A 262 1.28 10.57 17.04
CA MET A 262 1.06 11.73 17.90
C MET A 262 2.40 12.43 18.14
N PHE A 263 2.43 13.74 17.97
CA PHE A 263 3.64 14.52 18.23
C PHE A 263 3.76 14.91 19.69
N ASN A 264 4.97 15.06 20.18
CA ASN A 264 5.22 15.59 21.52
C ASN A 264 4.74 17.04 21.59
N VAL A 265 3.75 17.30 22.43
CA VAL A 265 3.20 18.62 22.72
C VAL A 265 3.30 18.89 24.21
N LYS A 266 3.48 20.16 24.58
CA LYS A 266 3.64 20.57 26.00
C LYS A 266 2.30 20.80 26.69
N ASP A 267 1.26 21.12 25.92
CA ASP A 267 -0.07 21.43 26.44
C ASP A 267 -0.78 20.18 26.94
N HIS A 268 -1.19 20.20 28.19
CA HIS A 268 -1.82 19.06 28.88
C HIS A 268 -3.20 18.71 28.27
N GLN A 269 -3.97 19.70 27.84
CA GLN A 269 -5.27 19.45 27.19
C GLN A 269 -5.08 18.77 25.84
N LYS A 270 -4.07 19.17 25.07
CA LYS A 270 -3.69 18.52 23.80
C LYS A 270 -3.21 17.10 24.02
N GLN A 271 -2.45 16.84 25.10
CA GLN A 271 -2.02 15.48 25.46
C GLN A 271 -3.22 14.59 25.81
N GLN A 272 -4.21 15.11 26.53
CA GLN A 272 -5.45 14.37 26.81
C GLN A 272 -6.26 14.11 25.54
N ALA A 273 -6.33 15.08 24.64
CA ALA A 273 -6.98 14.93 23.34
C ALA A 273 -6.31 13.85 22.49
N GLN A 274 -4.97 13.80 22.48
CA GLN A 274 -4.23 12.75 21.78
C GLN A 274 -4.55 11.35 22.36
N GLN A 275 -4.63 11.22 23.68
CA GLN A 275 -5.03 9.97 24.33
C GLN A 275 -6.45 9.55 23.95
N GLN A 276 -7.38 10.50 23.94
CA GLN A 276 -8.76 10.26 23.55
C GLN A 276 -8.85 9.86 22.05
N LEU A 277 -8.06 10.50 21.20
CA LEU A 277 -8.01 10.16 19.76
C LEU A 277 -7.48 8.73 19.56
N ALA A 278 -6.43 8.35 20.25
CA ALA A 278 -5.89 6.99 20.20
C ALA A 278 -6.94 5.96 20.63
N ASN A 279 -7.63 6.21 21.75
CA ASN A 279 -8.69 5.31 22.22
C ASN A 279 -9.84 5.20 21.24
N MET A 280 -10.27 6.31 20.64
CA MET A 280 -11.35 6.34 19.64
C MET A 280 -10.99 5.53 18.40
N ILE A 281 -9.79 5.71 17.86
CA ILE A 281 -9.32 4.98 16.67
C ILE A 281 -9.32 3.47 16.89
N MET A 282 -9.04 3.02 18.11
CA MET A 282 -8.98 1.60 18.46
C MET A 282 -10.34 1.00 18.84
N THR A 283 -11.43 1.71 18.67
CA THR A 283 -12.77 1.12 18.81
C THR A 283 -13.17 0.33 17.57
N SER A 284 -13.93 -0.74 17.77
CA SER A 284 -14.47 -1.55 16.66
C SER A 284 -15.32 -0.72 15.70
N ASP A 285 -16.17 0.16 16.23
CA ASP A 285 -17.05 1.01 15.43
C ASP A 285 -16.26 1.94 14.50
N PHE A 286 -15.23 2.62 15.02
CA PHE A 286 -14.38 3.46 14.21
C PHE A 286 -13.62 2.65 13.15
N GLN A 287 -13.02 1.53 13.55
CA GLN A 287 -12.28 0.65 12.64
C GLN A 287 -13.15 0.17 11.46
N HIS A 288 -14.38 -0.21 11.73
CA HIS A 288 -15.34 -0.60 10.69
C HIS A 288 -15.70 0.57 9.78
N ALA A 289 -16.13 1.68 10.33
CA ALA A 289 -16.55 2.85 9.55
C ALA A 289 -15.41 3.40 8.68
N PHE A 290 -14.22 3.49 9.24
CA PHE A 290 -13.04 4.02 8.51
C PHE A 290 -12.60 3.08 7.39
N ASN A 291 -12.41 1.80 7.69
CA ASN A 291 -11.85 0.85 6.73
C ASN A 291 -12.82 0.53 5.58
N ARG A 292 -14.13 0.55 5.82
CA ARG A 292 -15.13 0.43 4.74
C ARG A 292 -15.01 1.55 3.70
N VAL A 293 -14.76 2.78 4.12
CA VAL A 293 -14.57 3.93 3.22
C VAL A 293 -13.20 3.91 2.57
N LYS A 294 -12.17 3.52 3.32
CA LYS A 294 -10.78 3.54 2.87
C LYS A 294 -10.44 2.38 1.91
N GLY A 295 -11.22 1.30 1.95
CA GLY A 295 -10.96 0.09 1.16
C GLY A 295 -10.06 -0.94 1.84
N SER A 296 -9.53 -0.63 3.01
CA SER A 296 -8.69 -1.48 3.85
C SER A 296 -9.49 -2.39 4.78
N ILE A 297 -8.82 -3.16 5.61
CA ILE A 297 -9.44 -3.98 6.66
C ILE A 297 -9.00 -3.50 8.05
N PRO A 298 -9.84 -3.71 9.09
CA PRO A 298 -9.50 -3.34 10.46
C PRO A 298 -8.22 -3.98 10.95
N VAL A 299 -7.48 -3.28 11.81
CA VAL A 299 -6.29 -3.82 12.49
C VAL A 299 -6.63 -4.73 13.66
N LEU A 300 -7.82 -4.56 14.24
CA LEU A 300 -8.26 -5.36 15.38
C LEU A 300 -8.52 -6.80 14.96
N GLN A 301 -8.02 -7.76 15.76
CA GLN A 301 -8.28 -9.18 15.57
C GLN A 301 -9.75 -9.54 15.85
N ASN A 302 -10.18 -10.68 15.31
CA ASN A 302 -11.49 -11.28 15.57
C ASN A 302 -12.69 -10.38 15.25
N GLN A 303 -12.54 -9.52 14.22
CA GLN A 303 -13.63 -8.68 13.73
C GLN A 303 -14.54 -9.46 12.77
N THR A 304 -15.85 -9.23 12.88
CA THR A 304 -16.82 -9.73 11.92
C THR A 304 -16.96 -8.73 10.78
N LEU A 305 -16.66 -9.14 9.54
CA LEU A 305 -16.65 -8.27 8.36
C LEU A 305 -17.80 -8.54 7.39
N THR A 306 -18.96 -8.99 7.89
CA THR A 306 -20.12 -9.31 7.06
C THR A 306 -20.72 -8.11 6.32
N ASP A 307 -20.45 -6.90 6.81
CA ASP A 307 -20.87 -5.62 6.24
C ASP A 307 -19.83 -5.01 5.29
N PHE A 308 -18.69 -5.69 5.10
CA PHE A 308 -17.65 -5.30 4.13
C PHE A 308 -17.92 -5.94 2.76
N ASP A 309 -17.31 -5.37 1.72
CA ASP A 309 -17.33 -5.92 0.37
C ASP A 309 -16.61 -7.29 0.28
N PRO A 310 -16.90 -8.10 -0.75
CA PRO A 310 -16.30 -9.43 -0.89
C PRO A 310 -14.77 -9.41 -0.98
N CYS A 311 -14.17 -8.35 -1.55
CA CYS A 311 -12.71 -8.21 -1.62
C CYS A 311 -12.09 -8.03 -0.24
N ALA A 312 -12.70 -7.23 0.63
CA ALA A 312 -12.25 -7.03 2.01
C ALA A 312 -12.39 -8.30 2.83
N GLN A 313 -13.50 -9.02 2.70
CA GLN A 313 -13.70 -10.31 3.37
C GLN A 313 -12.65 -11.33 2.94
N ASN A 314 -12.34 -11.39 1.64
CA ASN A 314 -11.27 -12.23 1.11
C ASN A 314 -9.90 -11.79 1.64
N SER A 315 -9.61 -10.49 1.66
CA SER A 315 -8.36 -9.97 2.23
C SER A 315 -8.15 -10.40 3.67
N ALA A 316 -9.18 -10.33 4.51
CA ALA A 316 -9.09 -10.74 5.92
C ALA A 316 -8.75 -12.22 6.07
N GLN A 317 -9.38 -13.08 5.27
CA GLN A 317 -9.10 -14.52 5.26
C GLN A 317 -7.69 -14.81 4.75
N GLN A 318 -7.28 -14.18 3.66
CA GLN A 318 -5.95 -14.36 3.08
C GLN A 318 -4.83 -13.84 3.98
N LEU A 319 -5.08 -12.75 4.73
CA LEU A 319 -4.14 -12.26 5.73
C LEU A 319 -3.84 -13.31 6.80
N GLN A 320 -4.88 -13.95 7.35
CA GLN A 320 -4.72 -14.99 8.36
C GLN A 320 -3.94 -16.20 7.81
N LEU A 321 -4.23 -16.62 6.59
CA LEU A 321 -3.50 -17.69 5.92
C LEU A 321 -2.04 -17.30 5.67
N ALA A 322 -1.79 -16.10 5.17
CA ALA A 322 -0.45 -15.62 4.90
C ALA A 322 0.40 -15.52 6.18
N ILE A 323 -0.19 -15.10 7.29
CA ILE A 323 0.50 -15.09 8.60
C ILE A 323 0.87 -16.53 8.99
N LYS A 324 -0.08 -17.46 8.94
CA LYS A 324 0.12 -18.85 9.31
C LYS A 324 1.18 -19.54 8.46
N GLU A 325 1.15 -19.32 7.15
CA GLU A 325 2.05 -19.95 6.18
C GLU A 325 3.35 -19.16 5.94
N GLN A 326 3.59 -18.09 6.71
CA GLN A 326 4.76 -17.21 6.58
C GLN A 326 4.91 -16.59 5.17
N GLN A 327 3.78 -16.26 4.56
CA GLN A 327 3.69 -15.65 3.23
C GLN A 327 3.29 -14.17 3.28
N LEU A 328 3.34 -13.56 4.46
CA LEU A 328 3.11 -12.13 4.65
C LEU A 328 4.42 -11.37 4.45
N VAL A 329 4.40 -10.36 3.61
CA VAL A 329 5.56 -9.49 3.37
C VAL A 329 5.16 -8.02 3.44
N PRO A 330 6.05 -7.14 3.96
CA PRO A 330 5.84 -5.70 3.93
C PRO A 330 6.03 -5.16 2.50
N SER A 331 5.16 -4.25 2.06
CA SER A 331 5.31 -3.60 0.75
C SER A 331 6.55 -2.70 0.71
N MET A 332 7.46 -2.98 -0.19
CA MET A 332 8.63 -2.13 -0.46
C MET A 332 8.19 -0.78 -1.05
N ALA A 333 7.28 -0.81 -2.02
CA ALA A 333 6.77 0.38 -2.70
C ALA A 333 6.08 1.36 -1.74
N GLU A 334 5.40 0.84 -0.72
CA GLU A 334 4.68 1.62 0.30
C GLU A 334 5.54 2.00 1.53
N GLY A 335 6.84 1.70 1.49
CA GLY A 335 7.77 2.09 2.55
C GLY A 335 7.72 1.24 3.81
N MET A 336 7.18 0.02 3.71
CA MET A 336 7.06 -0.91 4.84
C MET A 336 8.28 -1.81 5.01
N ALA A 337 9.09 -2.01 3.96
CA ALA A 337 10.15 -3.01 3.94
C ALA A 337 11.51 -2.48 4.37
N ASN A 338 11.82 -1.22 4.06
CA ASN A 338 13.14 -0.62 4.31
C ASN A 338 13.04 0.89 4.46
N SER A 339 14.18 1.57 4.67
CA SER A 339 14.25 3.02 4.85
C SER A 339 13.69 3.79 3.64
N SER A 340 13.25 5.01 3.87
CA SER A 340 12.79 5.92 2.81
C SER A 340 13.86 6.15 1.75
N TYR A 341 15.13 6.23 2.15
CA TYR A 341 16.26 6.37 1.26
C TYR A 341 16.41 5.16 0.32
N VAL A 342 16.34 3.95 0.86
CA VAL A 342 16.43 2.71 0.07
C VAL A 342 15.25 2.60 -0.90
N ARG A 343 14.04 2.87 -0.42
CA ARG A 343 12.83 2.88 -1.27
C ARG A 343 13.00 3.84 -2.45
N GLN A 344 13.46 5.06 -2.19
CA GLN A 344 13.69 6.07 -3.23
C GLN A 344 14.75 5.60 -4.24
N ALA A 345 15.87 5.06 -3.75
CA ALA A 345 16.96 4.59 -4.61
C ALA A 345 16.51 3.43 -5.53
N ILE A 346 15.77 2.46 -4.97
CA ILE A 346 15.18 1.38 -5.77
C ILE A 346 14.24 1.96 -6.84
N GLY A 347 13.34 2.84 -6.44
CA GLY A 347 12.39 3.45 -7.36
C GLY A 347 13.07 4.24 -8.49
N ASP A 348 14.15 4.96 -8.22
CA ASP A 348 14.91 5.68 -9.24
C ASP A 348 15.50 4.74 -10.29
N VAL A 349 16.07 3.61 -9.86
CA VAL A 349 16.57 2.57 -10.77
C VAL A 349 15.44 2.00 -11.62
N LEU A 350 14.29 1.68 -10.99
CA LEU A 350 13.14 1.10 -11.68
C LEU A 350 12.57 2.03 -12.75
N VAL A 351 12.36 3.32 -12.43
CA VAL A 351 11.85 4.31 -13.37
C VAL A 351 12.79 4.50 -14.54
N SER A 352 14.08 4.66 -14.27
CA SER A 352 15.09 4.82 -15.30
C SER A 352 15.16 3.61 -16.24
N TYR A 353 15.19 2.41 -15.67
CA TYR A 353 15.25 1.17 -16.43
C TYR A 353 13.97 0.91 -17.24
N PHE A 354 12.80 1.08 -16.64
CA PHE A 354 11.49 0.86 -17.29
C PHE A 354 11.29 1.73 -18.53
N ASN A 355 11.76 2.97 -18.49
CA ASN A 355 11.59 3.94 -19.59
C ASN A 355 12.75 3.94 -20.59
N ASN A 356 13.78 3.14 -20.37
CA ASN A 356 14.89 3.02 -21.32
C ASN A 356 14.64 1.87 -22.31
N PRO A 357 14.41 2.16 -23.60
CA PRO A 357 14.16 1.10 -24.61
C PRO A 357 15.33 0.11 -24.74
N ASP A 358 16.55 0.58 -24.50
CA ASP A 358 17.80 -0.20 -24.58
C ASP A 358 18.27 -0.70 -23.22
N GLY A 359 17.37 -0.76 -22.22
CA GLY A 359 17.68 -1.15 -20.86
C GLY A 359 18.23 -2.58 -20.77
N ASP A 360 19.32 -2.75 -20.01
CA ASP A 360 19.93 -4.05 -19.72
C ASP A 360 19.55 -4.49 -18.29
N ALA A 361 18.86 -5.62 -18.18
CA ALA A 361 18.41 -6.18 -16.91
C ALA A 361 19.58 -6.49 -15.94
N LYS A 362 20.70 -6.98 -16.44
CA LYS A 362 21.90 -7.25 -15.61
C LYS A 362 22.52 -5.95 -15.09
N GLN A 363 22.52 -4.91 -15.90
CA GLN A 363 22.99 -3.60 -15.45
C GLN A 363 22.04 -3.01 -14.38
N ALA A 364 20.73 -3.09 -14.58
CA ALA A 364 19.74 -2.67 -13.59
C ALA A 364 19.88 -3.45 -12.28
N ALA A 365 20.09 -4.76 -12.33
CA ALA A 365 20.35 -5.59 -11.15
C ALA A 365 21.59 -5.12 -10.37
N ARG A 366 22.67 -4.79 -11.07
CA ARG A 366 23.88 -4.21 -10.44
C ARG A 366 23.63 -2.85 -9.81
N GLN A 367 22.72 -2.05 -10.37
CA GLN A 367 22.36 -0.75 -9.81
C GLN A 367 21.48 -0.86 -8.57
N LEU A 368 20.71 -1.93 -8.44
CA LEU A 368 19.90 -2.23 -7.24
C LEU A 368 20.76 -2.66 -6.05
N ALA A 369 21.89 -3.31 -6.30
CA ALA A 369 22.83 -3.79 -5.29
C ALA A 369 23.79 -2.72 -4.80
#